data_9873372fcbaed609f74e355533b0259f
#
_entry.id   9873372fcbaed609f74e355533b0259f
#
_cell.length_a   1.000
_cell.length_b   1.000
_cell.length_c   1.000
_cell.angle_alpha   90.00
_cell.angle_beta   90.00
_cell.angle_gamma   90.00
#
_symmetry.space_group_name_H-M   'P 1'
#
loop_
_entity.id
_entity.type
_entity.pdbx_description
1 polymer ?
#
loop_
_entity_poly.entity_id
_entity_poly.type
_entity_poly.pdbx_seq_one_letter_code
_entity_poly.pdbx_strand_id
1 'polypeptide(L)'
;MEMIDASTLDLQERVVAINRVSKTVKGGRVMKFSALVVVGNGNGIVGFGLGKASEVPEAIRKGLEDAKKNLHKVSMRGTTIPHEIIGKFGAGRVLLRPAPEGTGVIAGGAVRAVLEVAGIKDIRTKCQRTNNPCNVVTATINGLCNLQSLEQVAAKRGKTAKEILG
;
A
#
# COMPACT_ATOMS: atom_id res chain seq x y z
N MET A 1 14.97 10.33 -1.41
CA MET A 1 13.76 9.70 -1.98
C MET A 1 13.59 10.23 -3.37
N GLU A 2 13.63 9.38 -4.39
CA GLU A 2 13.27 9.81 -5.75
C GLU A 2 11.78 10.15 -5.76
N MET A 3 11.45 11.39 -6.08
CA MET A 3 10.06 11.78 -6.32
C MET A 3 9.60 11.16 -7.63
N ILE A 4 8.64 10.25 -7.55
CA ILE A 4 8.06 9.58 -8.71
C ILE A 4 7.01 10.52 -9.29
N ASP A 5 7.16 10.90 -10.56
CA ASP A 5 6.22 11.80 -11.23
C ASP A 5 4.94 11.04 -11.61
N ALA A 6 3.84 11.38 -10.94
CA ALA A 6 2.54 10.76 -11.14
C ALA A 6 1.92 11.04 -12.51
N SER A 7 2.35 12.12 -13.20
CA SER A 7 1.78 12.56 -14.48
C SER A 7 2.15 11.64 -15.66
N THR A 8 3.26 10.91 -15.54
CA THR A 8 3.75 9.99 -16.58
C THR A 8 3.26 8.56 -16.44
N LEU A 9 2.50 8.28 -15.37
CA LEU A 9 2.08 6.91 -15.02
C LEU A 9 0.58 6.72 -15.24
N ASP A 10 0.23 5.58 -15.83
CA ASP A 10 -1.16 5.10 -15.85
C ASP A 10 -1.49 4.48 -14.50
N LEU A 11 -2.18 5.25 -13.64
CA LEU A 11 -2.49 4.86 -12.27
C LEU A 11 -3.90 4.32 -12.17
N GLN A 12 -4.02 3.09 -11.73
CA GLN A 12 -5.28 2.50 -11.28
C GLN A 12 -5.63 3.03 -9.89
N GLU A 13 -6.88 3.37 -9.70
CA GLU A 13 -7.39 3.96 -8.46
C GLU A 13 -8.36 2.99 -7.77
N ARG A 14 -8.25 2.87 -6.45
CA ARG A 14 -9.17 2.05 -5.68
C ARG A 14 -9.53 2.70 -4.34
N VAL A 15 -10.82 2.84 -4.08
CA VAL A 15 -11.32 3.33 -2.79
C VAL A 15 -11.37 2.15 -1.81
N VAL A 16 -10.67 2.29 -0.68
CA VAL A 16 -10.60 1.25 0.35
C VAL A 16 -11.72 1.39 1.38
N ALA A 17 -11.95 2.62 1.85
CA ALA A 17 -12.97 2.90 2.84
C ALA A 17 -13.48 4.33 2.75
N ILE A 18 -14.78 4.50 2.97
CA ILE A 18 -15.44 5.81 3.11
C ILE A 18 -16.13 5.82 4.47
N ASN A 19 -15.80 6.82 5.28
CA ASN A 19 -16.39 6.97 6.61
C ASN A 19 -17.02 8.35 6.75
N ARG A 20 -18.18 8.43 7.41
CA ARG A 20 -18.77 9.68 7.84
C ARG A 20 -18.12 10.10 9.15
N VAL A 21 -17.56 11.30 9.17
CA VAL A 21 -16.88 11.88 10.34
C VAL A 21 -17.54 13.18 10.75
N SER A 22 -17.42 13.57 12.01
CA SER A 22 -17.99 14.82 12.49
C SER A 22 -17.00 15.60 13.35
N LYS A 23 -17.07 16.93 13.27
CA LYS A 23 -16.37 17.86 14.17
C LYS A 23 -17.42 18.56 15.02
N THR A 24 -17.28 18.48 16.34
CA THR A 24 -18.13 19.21 17.28
C THR A 24 -17.67 20.66 17.39
N VAL A 25 -18.58 21.60 17.19
CA VAL A 25 -18.38 23.04 17.29
C VAL A 25 -19.43 23.64 18.23
N LYS A 26 -19.30 24.93 18.63
CA LYS A 26 -20.22 25.60 19.57
C LYS A 26 -21.70 25.49 19.13
N GLY A 27 -22.01 25.49 17.82
CA GLY A 27 -23.38 25.42 17.27
C GLY A 27 -23.86 24.01 16.95
N GLY A 28 -23.10 22.94 17.25
CA GLY A 28 -23.49 21.57 16.96
C GLY A 28 -22.39 20.72 16.32
N ARG A 29 -22.74 19.84 15.38
CA ARG A 29 -21.80 18.95 14.70
C ARG A 29 -21.73 19.26 13.20
N VAL A 30 -20.52 19.50 12.71
CA VAL A 30 -20.26 19.62 11.27
C VAL A 30 -19.89 18.26 10.75
N MET A 31 -20.72 17.72 9.83
CA MET A 31 -20.51 16.41 9.23
C MET A 31 -19.62 16.52 7.99
N LYS A 32 -18.71 15.57 7.83
CA LYS A 32 -17.84 15.41 6.64
C LYS A 32 -17.68 13.94 6.30
N PHE A 33 -17.14 13.66 5.10
CA PHE A 33 -16.75 12.33 4.68
C PHE A 33 -15.23 12.23 4.61
N SER A 34 -14.72 11.07 4.99
CA SER A 34 -13.30 10.71 4.88
C SER A 34 -13.20 9.53 3.92
N ALA A 35 -12.41 9.67 2.86
CA ALA A 35 -12.14 8.61 1.90
C ALA A 35 -10.67 8.20 1.97
N LEU A 36 -10.42 6.90 2.18
CA LEU A 36 -9.10 6.29 2.08
C LEU A 36 -8.97 5.69 0.68
N VAL A 37 -7.99 6.15 -0.07
CA VAL A 37 -7.78 5.76 -1.47
C VAL A 37 -6.37 5.23 -1.64
N VAL A 38 -6.21 4.22 -2.48
CA VAL A 38 -4.92 3.69 -2.93
C VAL A 38 -4.82 3.81 -4.44
N VAL A 39 -3.62 4.08 -4.92
CA VAL A 39 -3.29 4.17 -6.35
C VAL A 39 -2.08 3.32 -6.66
N GLY A 40 -1.98 2.83 -7.90
CA GLY A 40 -0.80 2.10 -8.34
C GLY A 40 -0.81 1.86 -9.84
N ASN A 41 0.34 1.56 -10.40
CA ASN A 41 0.53 1.35 -11.85
C ASN A 41 0.51 -0.11 -12.28
N GLY A 42 0.26 -1.05 -11.35
CA GLY A 42 0.34 -2.49 -11.63
C GLY A 42 1.76 -3.03 -11.86
N ASN A 43 2.80 -2.21 -11.72
CA ASN A 43 4.20 -2.54 -11.99
C ASN A 43 5.14 -2.13 -10.84
N GLY A 44 4.68 -2.29 -9.60
CA GLY A 44 5.49 -2.05 -8.42
C GLY A 44 5.53 -0.59 -7.95
N ILE A 45 4.65 0.28 -8.42
CA ILE A 45 4.45 1.61 -7.84
C ILE A 45 3.09 1.66 -7.18
N VAL A 46 3.05 2.07 -5.92
CA VAL A 46 1.83 2.16 -5.12
C VAL A 46 1.87 3.38 -4.21
N GLY A 47 0.73 4.00 -4.00
CA GLY A 47 0.56 5.11 -3.07
C GLY A 47 -0.77 5.04 -2.36
N PHE A 48 -0.92 5.79 -1.28
CA PHE A 48 -2.19 5.95 -0.59
C PHE A 48 -2.38 7.39 -0.16
N GLY A 49 -3.64 7.78 -0.01
CA GLY A 49 -3.99 9.11 0.45
C GLY A 49 -5.31 9.10 1.20
N LEU A 50 -5.48 10.10 2.06
CA LEU A 50 -6.67 10.31 2.87
C LEU A 50 -7.28 11.67 2.56
N GLY A 51 -8.42 11.67 1.88
CA GLY A 51 -9.19 12.88 1.61
C GLY A 51 -10.33 13.08 2.59
N LYS A 52 -10.63 14.36 2.92
CA LYS A 52 -11.81 14.74 3.72
C LYS A 52 -12.50 15.92 3.07
N ALA A 53 -13.82 15.80 2.89
CA ALA A 53 -14.67 16.86 2.34
C ALA A 53 -16.10 16.77 2.86
N SER A 54 -16.94 17.76 2.54
CA SER A 54 -18.39 17.75 2.82
C SER A 54 -19.15 16.73 1.98
N GLU A 55 -18.64 16.43 0.80
CA GLU A 55 -19.21 15.49 -0.15
C GLU A 55 -18.26 14.33 -0.44
N VAL A 56 -18.82 13.15 -0.75
CA VAL A 56 -18.05 11.93 -1.02
C VAL A 56 -17.15 12.07 -2.26
N PRO A 57 -17.62 12.56 -3.43
CA PRO A 57 -16.77 12.72 -4.61
C PRO A 57 -15.57 13.62 -4.37
N GLU A 58 -15.77 14.73 -3.67
CA GLU A 58 -14.69 15.66 -3.29
C GLU A 58 -13.70 15.04 -2.30
N ALA A 59 -14.18 14.21 -1.37
CA ALA A 59 -13.29 13.48 -0.45
C ALA A 59 -12.41 12.49 -1.21
N ILE A 60 -12.97 11.77 -2.19
CA ILE A 60 -12.22 10.84 -3.05
C ILE A 60 -11.19 11.61 -3.89
N ARG A 61 -11.58 12.70 -4.56
CA ARG A 61 -10.67 13.52 -5.37
C ARG A 61 -9.47 14.00 -4.55
N LYS A 62 -9.70 14.54 -3.35
CA LYS A 62 -8.63 14.96 -2.44
C LYS A 62 -7.75 13.80 -1.97
N GLY A 63 -8.35 12.63 -1.73
CA GLY A 63 -7.61 11.41 -1.40
C GLY A 63 -6.70 10.95 -2.54
N LEU A 64 -7.16 11.05 -3.79
CA LEU A 64 -6.38 10.74 -4.97
C LEU A 64 -5.20 11.70 -5.16
N GLU A 65 -5.42 13.00 -5.00
CA GLU A 65 -4.35 14.01 -5.06
C GLU A 65 -3.28 13.75 -3.99
N ASP A 66 -3.68 13.39 -2.77
CA ASP A 66 -2.77 13.02 -1.69
C ASP A 66 -2.00 11.73 -1.99
N ALA A 67 -2.70 10.71 -2.51
CA ALA A 67 -2.09 9.45 -2.90
C ALA A 67 -1.05 9.60 -4.02
N LYS A 68 -1.32 10.46 -5.01
CA LYS A 68 -0.38 10.77 -6.11
C LYS A 68 0.90 11.48 -5.65
N LYS A 69 0.87 12.17 -4.53
CA LYS A 69 2.07 12.80 -3.91
C LYS A 69 2.91 11.80 -3.12
N ASN A 70 2.30 10.71 -2.67
CA ASN A 70 2.91 9.71 -1.78
C ASN A 70 3.10 8.37 -2.51
N LEU A 71 3.76 8.38 -3.67
CA LEU A 71 4.06 7.18 -4.43
C LEU A 71 5.34 6.52 -3.93
N HIS A 72 5.32 5.21 -3.81
CA HIS A 72 6.43 4.38 -3.36
C HIS A 72 6.71 3.27 -4.37
N LYS A 73 8.01 2.98 -4.58
CA LYS A 73 8.46 1.86 -5.40
C LYS A 73 8.61 0.62 -4.53
N VAL A 74 8.05 -0.48 -5.01
CA VAL A 74 8.05 -1.79 -4.35
C VAL A 74 8.97 -2.74 -5.11
N SER A 75 9.84 -3.45 -4.39
CA SER A 75 10.66 -4.51 -4.97
C SER A 75 9.82 -5.76 -5.17
N MET A 76 9.69 -6.24 -6.41
CA MET A 76 8.97 -7.46 -6.76
C MET A 76 9.93 -8.52 -7.32
N ARG A 77 9.55 -9.79 -7.21
CA ARG A 77 10.22 -10.94 -7.82
C ARG A 77 9.21 -11.72 -8.65
N GLY A 78 9.19 -11.46 -9.96
CA GLY A 78 8.14 -12.03 -10.84
C GLY A 78 6.75 -11.57 -10.42
N THR A 79 5.86 -12.49 -10.08
CA THR A 79 4.47 -12.24 -9.68
C THR A 79 4.28 -12.01 -8.17
N THR A 80 5.36 -12.16 -7.37
CA THR A 80 5.33 -12.14 -5.91
C THR A 80 6.38 -11.19 -5.32
N ILE A 81 6.53 -11.19 -3.98
CA ILE A 81 7.52 -10.42 -3.23
C ILE A 81 8.81 -11.24 -3.03
N PRO A 82 9.99 -10.57 -2.86
CA PRO A 82 11.28 -11.26 -2.72
C PRO A 82 11.40 -12.13 -1.47
N HIS A 83 10.87 -11.69 -0.34
CA HIS A 83 10.98 -12.38 0.96
C HIS A 83 9.80 -12.05 1.87
N GLU A 84 9.66 -12.82 2.94
CA GLU A 84 8.69 -12.57 4.01
C GLU A 84 9.04 -11.29 4.78
N ILE A 85 8.03 -10.49 5.10
CA ILE A 85 8.17 -9.29 5.91
C ILE A 85 6.90 -9.02 6.74
N ILE A 86 7.09 -8.37 7.88
CA ILE A 86 5.98 -7.82 8.68
C ILE A 86 6.02 -6.31 8.57
N GLY A 87 5.03 -5.74 7.88
CA GLY A 87 4.80 -4.31 7.84
C GLY A 87 4.18 -3.82 9.15
N LYS A 88 4.64 -2.68 9.65
CA LYS A 88 4.20 -2.11 10.94
C LYS A 88 3.86 -0.63 10.78
N PHE A 89 2.74 -0.22 11.38
CA PHE A 89 2.38 1.18 11.52
C PHE A 89 1.36 1.33 12.66
N GLY A 90 1.70 2.09 13.69
CA GLY A 90 0.86 2.21 14.88
C GLY A 90 0.49 0.84 15.47
N ALA A 91 -0.79 0.58 15.63
CA ALA A 91 -1.29 -0.74 16.05
C ALA A 91 -1.34 -1.77 14.91
N GLY A 92 -1.14 -1.35 13.64
CA GLY A 92 -1.17 -2.21 12.46
C GLY A 92 0.06 -3.11 12.37
N ARG A 93 -0.18 -4.41 12.17
CA ARG A 93 0.84 -5.40 11.82
C ARG A 93 0.28 -6.29 10.72
N VAL A 94 0.96 -6.30 9.59
CA VAL A 94 0.57 -7.08 8.41
C VAL A 94 1.72 -7.98 8.01
N LEU A 95 1.49 -9.29 8.10
CA LEU A 95 2.41 -10.30 7.61
C LEU A 95 2.23 -10.43 6.11
N LEU A 96 3.33 -10.33 5.35
CA LEU A 96 3.40 -10.52 3.91
C LEU A 96 4.35 -11.70 3.63
N ARG A 97 3.86 -12.74 2.97
CA ARG A 97 4.62 -13.94 2.60
C ARG A 97 4.58 -14.17 1.10
N PRO A 98 5.73 -14.42 0.47
CA PRO A 98 5.74 -14.81 -0.93
C PRO A 98 4.97 -16.12 -1.14
N ALA A 99 4.40 -16.28 -2.31
CA ALA A 99 3.67 -17.48 -2.70
C ALA A 99 4.09 -17.93 -4.10
N PRO A 100 4.01 -19.23 -4.41
CA PRO A 100 4.25 -19.73 -5.76
C PRO A 100 3.22 -19.17 -6.74
N GLU A 101 3.60 -19.12 -8.00
CA GLU A 101 2.75 -18.68 -9.09
C GLU A 101 1.45 -19.49 -9.14
N GLY A 102 0.32 -18.83 -9.39
CA GLY A 102 -1.00 -19.43 -9.40
C GLY A 102 -1.74 -19.47 -8.05
N THR A 103 -1.10 -19.03 -6.96
CA THR A 103 -1.76 -18.95 -5.63
C THR A 103 -2.82 -17.86 -5.58
N GLY A 104 -2.60 -16.74 -6.28
CA GLY A 104 -3.45 -15.57 -6.21
C GLY A 104 -3.19 -14.69 -4.98
N VAL A 105 -3.96 -13.62 -4.84
CA VAL A 105 -3.86 -12.68 -3.71
C VAL A 105 -4.74 -13.15 -2.56
N ILE A 106 -4.10 -13.70 -1.53
CA ILE A 106 -4.78 -14.10 -0.28
C ILE A 106 -4.56 -13.00 0.75
N ALA A 107 -5.52 -12.07 0.84
CA ALA A 107 -5.41 -10.87 1.66
C ALA A 107 -6.78 -10.37 2.14
N GLY A 108 -6.80 -9.70 3.28
CA GLY A 108 -7.95 -8.92 3.73
C GLY A 108 -8.22 -7.73 2.82
N GLY A 109 -9.45 -7.21 2.79
CA GLY A 109 -9.90 -6.21 1.81
C GLY A 109 -8.98 -4.99 1.63
N ALA A 110 -8.55 -4.39 2.73
CA ALA A 110 -7.65 -3.23 2.68
C ALA A 110 -6.25 -3.58 2.14
N VAL A 111 -5.69 -4.71 2.56
CA VAL A 111 -4.39 -5.21 2.07
C VAL A 111 -4.50 -5.61 0.60
N ARG A 112 -5.56 -6.31 0.22
CA ARG A 112 -5.83 -6.73 -1.15
C ARG A 112 -5.85 -5.55 -2.11
N ALA A 113 -6.54 -4.47 -1.75
CA ALA A 113 -6.61 -3.26 -2.57
C ALA A 113 -5.21 -2.68 -2.87
N VAL A 114 -4.31 -2.66 -1.88
CA VAL A 114 -2.92 -2.20 -2.06
C VAL A 114 -2.14 -3.13 -2.99
N LEU A 115 -2.24 -4.44 -2.77
CA LEU A 115 -1.46 -5.44 -3.52
C LEU A 115 -1.89 -5.54 -4.99
N GLU A 116 -3.18 -5.46 -5.26
CA GLU A 116 -3.73 -5.50 -6.63
C GLU A 116 -3.28 -4.28 -7.44
N VAL A 117 -3.34 -3.05 -6.89
CA VAL A 117 -2.87 -1.85 -7.60
C VAL A 117 -1.34 -1.79 -7.70
N ALA A 118 -0.60 -2.46 -6.80
CA ALA A 118 0.85 -2.63 -6.90
C ALA A 118 1.26 -3.64 -7.99
N GLY A 119 0.34 -4.49 -8.45
CA GLY A 119 0.58 -5.51 -9.48
C GLY A 119 1.10 -6.85 -8.94
N ILE A 120 1.01 -7.08 -7.64
CA ILE A 120 1.37 -8.36 -7.02
C ILE A 120 0.22 -9.35 -7.25
N LYS A 121 0.53 -10.48 -7.89
CA LYS A 121 -0.46 -11.50 -8.27
C LYS A 121 -0.52 -12.68 -7.30
N ASP A 122 0.61 -13.02 -6.68
CA ASP A 122 0.73 -14.21 -5.83
C ASP A 122 1.34 -13.87 -4.48
N ILE A 123 0.52 -13.87 -3.42
CA ILE A 123 0.96 -13.49 -2.09
C ILE A 123 0.00 -14.04 -1.01
N ARG A 124 0.53 -14.39 0.14
CA ARG A 124 -0.24 -14.74 1.34
C ARG A 124 -0.01 -13.71 2.42
N THR A 125 -1.10 -13.20 2.99
CA THR A 125 -1.02 -12.13 3.98
C THR A 125 -1.93 -12.40 5.18
N LYS A 126 -1.60 -11.77 6.30
CA LYS A 126 -2.46 -11.80 7.50
C LYS A 126 -2.32 -10.51 8.30
N CYS A 127 -3.45 -9.87 8.60
CA CYS A 127 -3.51 -8.80 9.60
C CYS A 127 -3.46 -9.42 11.00
N GLN A 128 -2.46 -9.05 11.81
CA GLN A 128 -2.21 -9.71 13.11
C GLN A 128 -2.83 -8.99 14.31
N ARG A 129 -3.13 -7.69 14.23
CA ARG A 129 -3.58 -6.91 15.39
C ARG A 129 -4.83 -6.09 15.15
N THR A 130 -4.82 -5.13 14.24
CA THR A 130 -5.93 -4.21 14.01
C THR A 130 -6.54 -4.39 12.62
N ASN A 131 -7.84 -4.15 12.53
CA ASN A 131 -8.57 -4.11 11.26
C ASN A 131 -8.86 -2.66 10.81
N ASN A 132 -8.30 -1.64 11.47
CA ASN A 132 -8.47 -0.25 11.03
C ASN A 132 -7.85 -0.07 9.63
N PRO A 133 -8.64 0.26 8.60
CA PRO A 133 -8.16 0.32 7.22
C PRO A 133 -6.97 1.27 7.02
N CYS A 134 -6.96 2.42 7.68
CA CYS A 134 -5.84 3.39 7.57
C CYS A 134 -4.54 2.78 8.09
N ASN A 135 -4.56 2.18 9.29
CA ASN A 135 -3.37 1.57 9.87
C ASN A 135 -2.90 0.35 9.05
N VAL A 136 -3.84 -0.45 8.55
CA VAL A 136 -3.54 -1.64 7.75
C VAL A 136 -2.91 -1.27 6.40
N VAL A 137 -3.48 -0.29 5.68
CA VAL A 137 -2.92 0.20 4.40
C VAL A 137 -1.52 0.75 4.61
N THR A 138 -1.33 1.64 5.59
CA THR A 138 -0.01 2.23 5.88
C THR A 138 1.00 1.16 6.29
N ALA A 139 0.62 0.21 7.15
CA ALA A 139 1.48 -0.90 7.55
C ALA A 139 1.88 -1.78 6.34
N THR A 140 0.94 -2.05 5.43
CA THR A 140 1.21 -2.82 4.20
C THR A 140 2.23 -2.10 3.32
N ILE A 141 2.04 -0.81 3.05
CA ILE A 141 2.95 -0.02 2.22
C ILE A 141 4.33 0.08 2.89
N ASN A 142 4.41 0.31 4.20
CA ASN A 142 5.68 0.30 4.93
C ASN A 142 6.40 -1.06 4.81
N GLY A 143 5.65 -2.17 4.87
CA GLY A 143 6.21 -3.49 4.63
C GLY A 143 6.77 -3.64 3.22
N LEU A 144 6.02 -3.23 2.21
CA LEU A 144 6.42 -3.30 0.81
C LEU A 144 7.64 -2.41 0.49
N CYS A 145 7.73 -1.22 1.08
CA CYS A 145 8.87 -0.31 0.92
C CYS A 145 10.16 -0.86 1.54
N ASN A 146 10.04 -1.68 2.59
CA ASN A 146 11.19 -2.28 3.27
C ASN A 146 11.64 -3.61 2.63
N LEU A 147 10.98 -4.06 1.57
CA LEU A 147 11.43 -5.22 0.80
C LEU A 147 12.75 -4.92 0.10
N GLN A 148 13.68 -5.87 0.18
CA GLN A 148 14.98 -5.77 -0.47
C GLN A 148 15.04 -6.75 -1.64
N SER A 149 15.46 -6.25 -2.80
CA SER A 149 15.74 -7.13 -3.93
C SER A 149 17.02 -7.92 -3.70
N LEU A 150 17.16 -9.07 -4.37
CA LEU A 150 18.36 -9.88 -4.32
C LEU A 150 19.61 -9.08 -4.69
N GLU A 151 19.52 -8.21 -5.70
CA GLU A 151 20.59 -7.33 -6.16
C GLU A 151 21.03 -6.33 -5.09
N GLN A 152 20.06 -5.73 -4.37
CA GLN A 152 20.36 -4.81 -3.26
C GLN A 152 21.07 -5.51 -2.11
N VAL A 153 20.67 -6.75 -1.79
CA VAL A 153 21.34 -7.56 -0.75
C VAL A 153 22.74 -7.97 -1.21
N ALA A 154 22.90 -8.36 -2.47
CA ALA A 154 24.18 -8.72 -3.07
C ALA A 154 25.16 -7.54 -3.01
N ALA A 155 24.74 -6.36 -3.44
CA ALA A 155 25.55 -5.14 -3.38
C ALA A 155 25.98 -4.79 -1.95
N LYS A 156 25.07 -4.91 -0.96
CA LYS A 156 25.37 -4.65 0.46
C LYS A 156 26.41 -5.64 1.04
N ARG A 157 26.43 -6.89 0.56
CA ARG A 157 27.33 -7.95 1.05
C ARG A 157 28.61 -8.07 0.23
N GLY A 158 28.74 -7.31 -0.87
CA GLY A 158 29.87 -7.42 -1.80
C GLY A 158 29.98 -8.79 -2.47
N LYS A 159 28.85 -9.47 -2.69
CA LYS A 159 28.75 -10.80 -3.28
C LYS A 159 27.89 -10.79 -4.53
N THR A 160 28.07 -11.79 -5.38
CA THR A 160 27.20 -11.98 -6.54
C THR A 160 25.84 -12.58 -6.14
N ALA A 161 24.79 -12.34 -6.93
CA ALA A 161 23.46 -12.89 -6.69
C ALA A 161 23.47 -14.44 -6.62
N LYS A 162 24.33 -15.08 -7.40
CA LYS A 162 24.52 -16.55 -7.39
C LYS A 162 25.08 -17.07 -6.09
N GLU A 163 26.07 -16.38 -5.49
CA GLU A 163 26.67 -16.75 -4.21
C GLU A 163 25.74 -16.57 -3.01
N ILE A 164 24.66 -15.77 -3.15
CA ILE A 164 23.67 -15.58 -2.09
C ILE A 164 22.58 -16.65 -2.14
N LEU A 165 22.25 -17.13 -3.32
CA LEU A 165 21.23 -18.17 -3.50
C LEU A 165 21.76 -19.59 -3.26
N GLY A 166 23.07 -19.78 -3.26
CA GLY A 166 23.74 -21.06 -3.12
C GLY A 166 23.86 -21.77 -4.43
#